data_ab02a4f9eaca4d924c2c5b234420166f
#
_entry.id   ab02a4f9eaca4d924c2c5b234420166f
#
_cell.length_a   1.000
_cell.length_b   1.000
_cell.length_c   1.000
_cell.angle_alpha   90.00
_cell.angle_beta   90.00
_cell.angle_gamma   90.00
#
_symmetry.space_group_name_H-M   'P 1'
#
loop_
_entity.id
_entity.type
_entity.pdbx_description
1 polymer ?
#
loop_
_entity_poly.entity_id
_entity_poly.type
_entity_poly.pdbx_seq_one_letter_code
_entity_poly.pdbx_strand_id
1 'polypeptide(L)'
;MYPIPGSRVAPPQAQIVFRGLPATQLGAITVTGSKSGAHTGQIESDSDHDGGSFIPTQPFDPGETVTVSTALNVLGGHNGTFHFQVAVPAGRAPYRPHPRVQDVRGGVWQYRSQPGLEPPAVEVTHGAGAGGSSDIFLTPQYGPLQDGVEILDPFGHLVWFHPAPGNDMDSNFQVQSYQGKPVLTWWEGYSNAAMGSGVDYIYNTSYQEVTQVNAGNGLTADLHDFQITPQGTALITSYFPVYWNATSVHGLKQQIVFDCVIQEIDIPTGLVLYQWDSLDHVPLSASYSPVPAEGRKVGYRNPYDYFHLNSIQLEGDGNLLISARNTWAVYEVDHRSGAVLWTLNGKQSSFKMLPGASFAFQHDVRSHSTGDRYITVFDDGAGLPVVEKQSRALELYLDFKTHRAHVFKQWHHTPALSADFEGNVQQLPDLDEMVGWGQQPFLTEFDQRGRTVFDARFVSDTASYRAFRFPWSGTPTTPPSVAATSSGNRMTWYVSWNGATAVSSWRVLEGSSPTALQPVATARKTSFETAIETPRAAYAQIVAYNSRGQDLGASATINVR
;
A
#
# COMPACT_ATOMS: atom_id res chain seq x y z
N MET A 1 -11.38 8.08 21.18
CA MET A 1 -11.56 9.55 21.05
C MET A 1 -10.32 10.18 20.43
N TYR A 2 -10.50 11.17 19.56
CA TYR A 2 -9.43 11.97 18.96
C TYR A 2 -9.87 13.46 18.90
N PRO A 3 -9.00 14.50 19.04
CA PRO A 3 -7.62 14.36 19.52
C PRO A 3 -7.59 13.82 20.96
N ILE A 4 -6.52 13.08 21.30
CA ILE A 4 -6.39 12.58 22.68
C ILE A 4 -6.14 13.74 23.64
N PRO A 5 -6.62 13.68 24.91
CA PRO A 5 -6.32 14.70 25.90
C PRO A 5 -4.83 14.87 26.09
N GLY A 6 -4.35 16.11 25.93
CA GLY A 6 -2.93 16.44 26.01
C GLY A 6 -2.14 16.27 24.72
N SER A 7 -2.76 15.89 23.58
CA SER A 7 -2.09 15.92 22.26
C SER A 7 -1.44 17.28 22.01
N ARG A 8 -0.29 17.26 21.34
CA ARG A 8 0.51 18.45 21.02
C ARG A 8 0.61 18.72 19.53
N VAL A 9 -0.01 17.85 18.70
CA VAL A 9 0.19 17.87 17.23
C VAL A 9 -1.10 17.72 16.44
N ALA A 10 -2.27 17.99 17.05
CA ALA A 10 -3.55 17.91 16.33
C ALA A 10 -3.52 18.83 15.08
N PRO A 11 -3.92 18.34 13.89
CA PRO A 11 -4.01 19.18 12.70
C PRO A 11 -5.01 20.35 12.88
N PRO A 12 -4.81 21.48 12.20
CA PRO A 12 -5.77 22.60 12.25
C PRO A 12 -7.19 22.23 11.84
N GLN A 13 -7.36 21.23 10.95
CA GLN A 13 -8.67 20.74 10.51
C GLN A 13 -9.16 19.53 11.29
N ALA A 14 -8.61 19.27 12.47
CA ALA A 14 -8.99 18.11 13.29
C ALA A 14 -10.48 18.12 13.61
N GLN A 15 -11.16 17.02 13.31
CA GLN A 15 -12.47 16.70 13.87
C GLN A 15 -12.30 16.20 15.31
N ILE A 16 -13.34 16.31 16.14
CA ILE A 16 -13.34 15.83 17.51
C ILE A 16 -14.21 14.57 17.56
N VAL A 17 -13.54 13.42 17.66
CA VAL A 17 -14.13 12.10 17.52
C VAL A 17 -14.49 11.53 18.88
N PHE A 18 -15.68 11.00 19.03
CA PHE A 18 -16.16 10.25 20.20
C PHE A 18 -16.60 8.86 19.76
N ARG A 19 -16.15 7.83 20.49
CA ARG A 19 -16.48 6.44 20.20
C ARG A 19 -17.07 5.77 21.45
N GLY A 20 -17.89 4.73 21.26
CA GLY A 20 -18.48 3.94 22.31
C GLY A 20 -19.89 4.37 22.73
N LEU A 21 -20.52 5.28 21.96
CA LEU A 21 -21.94 5.67 22.12
C LEU A 21 -22.44 6.33 20.82
N PRO A 22 -23.73 6.18 20.47
CA PRO A 22 -24.28 6.78 19.26
C PRO A 22 -24.14 8.31 19.22
N ALA A 23 -23.94 8.88 18.05
CA ALA A 23 -23.80 10.35 17.84
C ALA A 23 -24.96 11.15 18.45
N THR A 24 -26.18 10.59 18.46
CA THR A 24 -27.38 11.22 19.08
C THR A 24 -27.30 11.36 20.58
N GLN A 25 -26.35 10.65 21.24
CA GLN A 25 -26.13 10.70 22.69
C GLN A 25 -24.93 11.54 23.11
N LEU A 26 -24.21 12.14 22.17
CA LEU A 26 -23.04 12.98 22.47
C LEU A 26 -23.42 14.24 23.26
N GLY A 27 -24.66 14.73 23.11
CA GLY A 27 -25.15 15.92 23.80
C GLY A 27 -24.48 17.21 23.33
N ALA A 28 -24.47 18.21 24.18
CA ALA A 28 -23.83 19.48 23.87
C ALA A 28 -22.31 19.39 23.97
N ILE A 29 -21.62 19.80 22.91
CA ILE A 29 -20.16 19.90 22.86
C ILE A 29 -19.80 21.37 22.67
N THR A 30 -18.97 21.92 23.57
CA THR A 30 -18.42 23.26 23.47
C THR A 30 -16.95 23.17 23.13
N VAL A 31 -16.54 23.88 22.09
CA VAL A 31 -15.17 23.90 21.60
C VAL A 31 -14.66 25.33 21.55
N THR A 32 -13.53 25.60 22.21
CA THR A 32 -12.97 26.96 22.30
C THR A 32 -11.45 26.91 22.07
N GLY A 33 -10.99 27.59 21.02
CA GLY A 33 -9.59 27.85 20.77
C GLY A 33 -9.08 29.06 21.57
N SER A 34 -7.86 28.99 22.07
CA SER A 34 -7.26 30.08 22.86
C SER A 34 -6.95 31.34 22.04
N LYS A 35 -6.93 31.24 20.72
CA LYS A 35 -6.74 32.35 19.77
C LYS A 35 -7.97 32.57 18.92
N SER A 36 -8.51 31.50 18.34
CA SER A 36 -9.65 31.54 17.41
C SER A 36 -11.01 31.75 18.09
N GLY A 37 -11.09 31.53 19.42
CA GLY A 37 -12.33 31.71 20.18
C GLY A 37 -13.28 30.50 20.07
N ALA A 38 -14.60 30.76 20.19
CA ALA A 38 -15.60 29.69 20.15
C ALA A 38 -15.80 29.14 18.73
N HIS A 39 -15.80 27.83 18.59
CA HIS A 39 -16.07 27.13 17.34
C HIS A 39 -17.49 26.56 17.31
N THR A 40 -18.18 26.83 16.22
CA THR A 40 -19.41 26.13 15.82
C THR A 40 -19.05 24.94 14.94
N GLY A 41 -19.90 23.92 14.89
CA GLY A 41 -19.70 22.74 14.08
C GLY A 41 -20.97 21.90 13.96
N GLN A 42 -20.84 20.80 13.24
CA GLN A 42 -21.90 19.80 13.08
C GLN A 42 -21.46 18.49 13.71
N ILE A 43 -22.41 17.71 14.19
CA ILE A 43 -22.16 16.35 14.65
C ILE A 43 -22.57 15.40 13.52
N GLU A 44 -21.63 14.60 13.07
CA GLU A 44 -21.84 13.55 12.07
C GLU A 44 -21.69 12.17 12.72
N SER A 45 -22.54 11.23 12.32
CA SER A 45 -22.56 9.86 12.86
C SER A 45 -21.63 8.97 12.06
N ASP A 46 -20.87 8.14 12.75
CA ASP A 46 -20.14 7.05 12.14
C ASP A 46 -21.11 6.03 11.53
N SER A 47 -20.70 5.31 10.47
CA SER A 47 -21.58 4.37 9.77
C SER A 47 -21.99 3.16 10.61
N ASP A 48 -21.19 2.78 11.62
CA ASP A 48 -21.49 1.70 12.57
C ASP A 48 -22.40 2.12 13.72
N HIS A 49 -22.75 3.40 13.81
CA HIS A 49 -23.58 4.01 14.86
C HIS A 49 -23.02 3.87 16.30
N ASP A 50 -21.74 3.55 16.45
CA ASP A 50 -21.05 3.48 17.75
C ASP A 50 -20.12 4.68 18.00
N GLY A 51 -20.39 5.79 17.34
CA GLY A 51 -19.63 7.02 17.48
C GLY A 51 -20.19 8.17 16.68
N GLY A 52 -19.49 9.28 16.78
CA GLY A 52 -19.69 10.45 15.95
C GLY A 52 -18.64 11.51 16.19
N SER A 53 -18.53 12.40 15.22
CA SER A 53 -17.53 13.43 15.17
C SER A 53 -18.17 14.82 15.20
N PHE A 54 -17.65 15.71 16.05
CA PHE A 54 -17.90 17.13 15.92
C PHE A 54 -16.94 17.68 14.86
N ILE A 55 -17.51 18.20 13.78
CA ILE A 55 -16.76 18.79 12.65
C ILE A 55 -16.81 20.31 12.78
N PRO A 56 -15.69 20.98 13.14
CA PRO A 56 -15.65 22.44 13.24
C PRO A 56 -15.91 23.10 11.88
N THR A 57 -16.72 24.16 11.87
CA THR A 57 -17.01 24.93 10.63
C THR A 57 -15.79 25.67 10.10
N GLN A 58 -14.87 26.04 10.98
CA GLN A 58 -13.60 26.71 10.65
C GLN A 58 -12.44 25.96 11.29
N PRO A 59 -11.28 25.89 10.62
CA PRO A 59 -10.08 25.31 11.20
C PRO A 59 -9.66 26.03 12.50
N PHE A 60 -8.93 25.32 13.34
CA PHE A 60 -8.25 25.89 14.49
C PHE A 60 -7.01 26.70 14.07
N ASP A 61 -6.65 27.72 14.86
CA ASP A 61 -5.43 28.48 14.61
C ASP A 61 -4.15 27.68 14.96
N PRO A 62 -3.16 27.66 14.09
CA PRO A 62 -1.90 26.96 14.36
C PRO A 62 -1.24 27.41 15.68
N GLY A 63 -0.82 26.43 16.48
CA GLY A 63 -0.13 26.63 17.75
C GLY A 63 -1.04 27.17 18.88
N GLU A 64 -2.36 27.02 18.77
CA GLU A 64 -3.27 27.32 19.87
C GLU A 64 -3.56 26.09 20.74
N THR A 65 -4.09 26.34 21.92
CA THR A 65 -4.70 25.30 22.77
C THR A 65 -6.20 25.35 22.59
N VAL A 66 -6.78 24.20 22.27
CA VAL A 66 -8.23 24.01 22.17
C VAL A 66 -8.75 23.34 23.42
N THR A 67 -9.83 23.89 23.97
CA THR A 67 -10.58 23.32 25.09
C THR A 67 -11.88 22.74 24.57
N VAL A 68 -12.12 21.48 24.90
CA VAL A 68 -13.39 20.80 24.62
C VAL A 68 -14.09 20.49 25.92
N SER A 69 -15.36 20.85 26.03
CA SER A 69 -16.21 20.55 27.17
C SER A 69 -17.48 19.83 26.73
N THR A 70 -17.80 18.76 27.42
CA THR A 70 -18.94 17.88 27.19
C THR A 70 -19.47 17.32 28.50
N ALA A 71 -20.66 16.76 28.51
CA ALA A 71 -21.20 16.03 29.66
C ALA A 71 -20.70 14.57 29.75
N LEU A 72 -19.92 14.11 28.77
CA LEU A 72 -19.44 12.73 28.70
C LEU A 72 -18.26 12.49 29.65
N ASN A 73 -18.11 11.25 30.10
CA ASN A 73 -16.90 10.81 30.78
C ASN A 73 -15.85 10.44 29.74
N VAL A 74 -14.96 11.37 29.44
CA VAL A 74 -13.93 11.24 28.41
C VAL A 74 -12.66 10.62 29.01
N LEU A 75 -12.14 9.56 28.39
CA LEU A 75 -10.88 8.92 28.78
C LEU A 75 -9.73 9.96 28.73
N GLY A 76 -9.03 10.15 29.86
CA GLY A 76 -7.96 11.16 29.98
C GLY A 76 -8.45 12.58 30.19
N GLY A 77 -9.75 12.86 30.14
CA GLY A 77 -10.35 14.14 30.46
C GLY A 77 -10.67 14.28 31.97
N HIS A 78 -11.03 15.48 32.40
CA HIS A 78 -11.44 15.77 33.76
C HIS A 78 -12.81 16.47 33.76
N ASN A 79 -13.83 15.85 34.40
CA ASN A 79 -15.19 16.36 34.45
C ASN A 79 -15.75 16.75 33.07
N GLY A 80 -15.55 15.90 32.04
CA GLY A 80 -15.98 16.16 30.68
C GLY A 80 -15.19 17.22 29.92
N THR A 81 -14.11 17.77 30.49
CA THR A 81 -13.25 18.75 29.85
C THR A 81 -11.89 18.18 29.55
N PHE A 82 -11.37 18.49 28.37
CA PHE A 82 -10.01 18.16 27.97
C PHE A 82 -9.43 19.23 27.05
N HIS A 83 -8.11 19.18 26.84
CA HIS A 83 -7.38 20.12 26.03
C HIS A 83 -6.43 19.40 25.09
N PHE A 84 -6.20 19.99 23.90
CA PHE A 84 -5.13 19.60 23.00
C PHE A 84 -4.48 20.84 22.37
N GLN A 85 -3.26 20.68 21.85
CA GLN A 85 -2.56 21.73 21.12
C GLN A 85 -2.66 21.47 19.61
N VAL A 86 -2.88 22.54 18.87
CA VAL A 86 -2.90 22.50 17.40
C VAL A 86 -1.48 22.63 16.90
N ALA A 87 -1.08 21.73 16.01
CA ALA A 87 0.21 21.79 15.34
C ALA A 87 0.41 23.09 14.57
N VAL A 88 1.66 23.47 14.36
CA VAL A 88 2.03 24.51 13.40
C VAL A 88 2.52 23.80 12.13
N PRO A 89 1.67 23.70 11.08
CA PRO A 89 2.04 22.99 9.86
C PRO A 89 3.24 23.67 9.18
N ALA A 90 4.15 22.86 8.66
CA ALA A 90 5.15 23.31 7.71
C ALA A 90 4.64 23.10 6.26
N GLY A 91 5.14 23.91 5.33
CA GLY A 91 4.80 23.73 3.92
C GLY A 91 5.30 22.36 3.41
N ARG A 92 4.55 21.78 2.47
CA ARG A 92 4.97 20.54 1.79
C ARG A 92 6.11 20.82 0.82
N ALA A 93 6.97 19.81 0.64
CA ALA A 93 7.97 19.86 -0.42
C ALA A 93 7.28 19.96 -1.80
N PRO A 94 7.82 20.78 -2.72
CA PRO A 94 7.32 20.78 -4.08
C PRO A 94 7.57 19.41 -4.72
N TYR A 95 6.59 18.95 -5.49
CA TYR A 95 6.71 17.73 -6.28
C TYR A 95 7.96 17.75 -7.17
N ARG A 96 8.68 16.65 -7.20
CA ARG A 96 9.79 16.41 -8.14
C ARG A 96 9.61 15.03 -8.75
N PRO A 97 9.47 14.93 -10.08
CA PRO A 97 9.43 13.63 -10.75
C PRO A 97 10.64 12.79 -10.38
N HIS A 98 10.43 11.52 -10.09
CA HIS A 98 11.52 10.57 -9.91
C HIS A 98 12.21 10.30 -11.24
N PRO A 99 13.54 10.11 -11.24
CA PRO A 99 14.24 9.67 -12.44
C PRO A 99 13.77 8.25 -12.78
N ARG A 100 13.42 8.04 -14.06
CA ARG A 100 13.09 6.72 -14.57
C ARG A 100 14.36 6.00 -15.03
N VAL A 101 14.37 4.68 -14.89
CA VAL A 101 15.42 3.85 -15.49
C VAL A 101 15.34 3.94 -17.03
N GLN A 102 16.46 3.70 -17.70
CA GLN A 102 16.45 3.62 -19.15
C GLN A 102 15.81 2.30 -19.61
N ASP A 103 15.02 2.36 -20.68
CA ASP A 103 14.54 1.15 -21.32
C ASP A 103 15.72 0.31 -21.82
N VAL A 104 15.67 -0.99 -21.49
CA VAL A 104 16.58 -1.99 -22.02
C VAL A 104 15.81 -2.92 -22.95
N ARG A 105 16.50 -3.51 -23.91
CA ARG A 105 15.85 -4.41 -24.86
C ARG A 105 15.10 -5.53 -24.12
N GLY A 106 13.78 -5.60 -24.32
CA GLY A 106 12.88 -6.54 -23.62
C GLY A 106 12.45 -6.09 -22.22
N GLY A 107 12.85 -4.88 -21.78
CA GLY A 107 12.47 -4.33 -20.47
C GLY A 107 11.01 -3.87 -20.36
N VAL A 108 10.30 -3.82 -21.49
CA VAL A 108 8.89 -3.44 -21.56
C VAL A 108 8.15 -4.41 -22.46
N TRP A 109 6.94 -4.81 -22.06
CA TRP A 109 6.05 -5.54 -22.95
C TRP A 109 5.26 -4.59 -23.85
N GLN A 110 5.05 -5.00 -25.07
CA GLN A 110 4.26 -4.28 -26.06
C GLN A 110 3.28 -5.23 -26.74
N TYR A 111 2.03 -4.83 -26.86
CA TYR A 111 0.94 -5.64 -27.38
C TYR A 111 0.26 -4.96 -28.55
N ARG A 112 0.04 -5.70 -29.66
CA ARG A 112 -0.64 -5.17 -30.85
C ARG A 112 -2.11 -4.91 -30.60
N SER A 113 -2.76 -5.77 -29.82
CA SER A 113 -4.17 -5.63 -29.48
C SER A 113 -4.43 -4.51 -28.47
N GLN A 114 -3.42 -4.11 -27.70
CA GLN A 114 -3.48 -3.03 -26.71
C GLN A 114 -2.20 -2.19 -26.72
N PRO A 115 -1.98 -1.40 -27.78
CA PRO A 115 -0.73 -0.65 -27.96
C PRO A 115 -0.51 0.50 -26.95
N GLY A 116 -1.51 0.83 -26.14
CA GLY A 116 -1.41 1.80 -25.06
C GLY A 116 -0.92 1.20 -23.74
N LEU A 117 -0.73 -0.12 -23.64
CA LEU A 117 -0.17 -0.78 -22.46
C LEU A 117 1.30 -1.13 -22.70
N GLU A 118 2.16 -0.54 -21.90
CA GLU A 118 3.62 -0.70 -21.99
C GLU A 118 4.20 -0.99 -20.58
N PRO A 119 3.71 -2.08 -19.90
CA PRO A 119 4.17 -2.41 -18.55
C PRO A 119 5.61 -2.90 -18.55
N PRO A 120 6.37 -2.67 -17.45
CA PRO A 120 7.69 -3.27 -17.26
C PRO A 120 7.64 -4.79 -17.34
N ALA A 121 8.57 -5.37 -18.09
CA ALA A 121 8.62 -6.81 -18.32
C ALA A 121 9.26 -7.55 -17.14
N VAL A 122 8.67 -8.68 -16.73
CA VAL A 122 9.18 -9.59 -15.72
C VAL A 122 9.63 -10.89 -16.37
N GLU A 123 10.79 -11.39 -15.93
CA GLU A 123 11.37 -12.67 -16.33
C GLU A 123 11.37 -13.63 -15.13
N VAL A 124 10.75 -14.80 -15.29
CA VAL A 124 10.84 -15.88 -14.30
C VAL A 124 12.16 -16.61 -14.52
N THR A 125 13.07 -16.53 -13.56
CA THR A 125 14.41 -17.12 -13.61
C THR A 125 14.44 -18.54 -13.05
N HIS A 126 13.49 -18.88 -12.17
CA HIS A 126 13.36 -20.20 -11.57
C HIS A 126 11.91 -20.54 -11.22
N GLY A 127 11.50 -21.80 -11.34
CA GLY A 127 10.24 -22.31 -10.81
C GLY A 127 8.98 -21.77 -11.49
N ALA A 128 9.02 -21.49 -12.80
CA ALA A 128 7.82 -21.06 -13.55
C ALA A 128 6.64 -22.04 -13.32
N GLY A 129 5.50 -21.48 -12.90
CA GLY A 129 4.31 -22.25 -12.52
C GLY A 129 4.25 -22.67 -11.05
N ALA A 130 5.27 -22.36 -10.24
CA ALA A 130 5.18 -22.47 -8.79
C ALA A 130 4.12 -21.51 -8.23
N GLY A 131 3.59 -21.82 -7.02
CA GLY A 131 2.49 -21.06 -6.43
C GLY A 131 1.08 -21.46 -6.94
N GLY A 132 1.00 -22.49 -7.80
CA GLY A 132 -0.26 -23.12 -8.21
C GLY A 132 -1.20 -22.19 -8.97
N SER A 133 -2.31 -21.78 -8.32
CA SER A 133 -3.31 -20.87 -8.89
C SER A 133 -3.23 -19.44 -8.35
N SER A 134 -2.20 -19.11 -7.57
CA SER A 134 -2.03 -17.76 -7.00
C SER A 134 -1.23 -16.90 -7.96
N ASP A 135 -1.82 -15.77 -8.35
CA ASP A 135 -1.20 -14.76 -9.20
C ASP A 135 -0.25 -13.87 -8.39
N ILE A 136 0.63 -13.16 -9.07
CA ILE A 136 1.64 -12.26 -8.51
C ILE A 136 1.15 -10.82 -8.68
N PHE A 137 1.25 -10.02 -7.63
CA PHE A 137 0.80 -8.63 -7.57
C PHE A 137 1.99 -7.72 -7.34
N LEU A 138 2.20 -6.78 -8.24
CA LEU A 138 3.35 -5.87 -8.26
C LEU A 138 2.92 -4.42 -8.45
N THR A 139 3.75 -3.50 -7.97
CA THR A 139 3.66 -2.08 -8.26
C THR A 139 4.99 -1.61 -8.86
N PRO A 140 5.23 -1.89 -10.16
CA PRO A 140 6.44 -1.42 -10.82
C PRO A 140 6.57 0.10 -10.69
N GLN A 141 7.74 0.52 -10.23
CA GLN A 141 8.11 1.92 -9.96
C GLN A 141 9.42 2.26 -10.65
N TYR A 142 9.53 3.52 -11.08
CA TYR A 142 10.72 4.02 -11.77
C TYR A 142 11.01 3.30 -13.09
N GLY A 143 10.03 2.58 -13.60
CA GLY A 143 10.12 1.81 -14.82
C GLY A 143 10.43 2.67 -16.06
N PRO A 144 10.79 2.03 -17.20
CA PRO A 144 11.21 2.76 -18.39
C PRO A 144 10.08 3.56 -19.06
N LEU A 145 8.85 3.11 -19.05
CA LEU A 145 7.72 3.76 -19.74
C LEU A 145 6.53 4.01 -18.80
N GLN A 146 5.83 2.99 -18.39
CA GLN A 146 4.66 3.12 -17.52
C GLN A 146 4.93 2.50 -16.15
N ASP A 147 4.62 3.24 -15.10
CA ASP A 147 4.40 2.68 -13.77
C ASP A 147 2.93 2.33 -13.64
N GLY A 148 2.56 1.54 -12.62
CA GLY A 148 1.17 1.13 -12.44
C GLY A 148 1.04 -0.06 -11.50
N VAL A 149 -0.14 -0.68 -11.49
CA VAL A 149 -0.38 -1.94 -10.79
C VAL A 149 -0.46 -3.09 -11.78
N GLU A 150 0.20 -4.20 -11.45
CA GLU A 150 0.41 -5.32 -12.36
C GLU A 150 0.06 -6.66 -11.70
N ILE A 151 -0.71 -7.49 -12.41
CA ILE A 151 -0.98 -8.88 -12.04
C ILE A 151 -0.33 -9.79 -13.08
N LEU A 152 0.49 -10.74 -12.59
CA LEU A 152 1.10 -11.78 -13.42
C LEU A 152 0.56 -13.15 -13.01
N ASP A 153 0.48 -14.07 -13.97
CA ASP A 153 0.23 -15.48 -13.67
C ASP A 153 1.49 -16.15 -13.04
N PRO A 154 1.39 -17.39 -12.51
CA PRO A 154 2.54 -18.10 -11.93
C PRO A 154 3.68 -18.38 -12.92
N PHE A 155 3.47 -18.18 -14.21
CA PHE A 155 4.50 -18.33 -15.25
C PHE A 155 5.17 -16.99 -15.60
N GLY A 156 4.74 -15.89 -14.96
CA GLY A 156 5.25 -14.55 -15.23
C GLY A 156 4.61 -13.86 -16.42
N HIS A 157 3.49 -14.37 -16.97
CA HIS A 157 2.78 -13.68 -18.04
C HIS A 157 1.82 -12.65 -17.47
N LEU A 158 1.72 -11.50 -18.13
CA LEU A 158 0.75 -10.46 -17.78
C LEU A 158 -0.68 -11.02 -17.77
N VAL A 159 -1.41 -10.72 -16.70
CA VAL A 159 -2.85 -10.95 -16.57
C VAL A 159 -3.60 -9.64 -16.65
N TRP A 160 -3.16 -8.64 -15.90
CA TRP A 160 -3.77 -7.33 -15.86
C TRP A 160 -2.72 -6.24 -15.59
N PHE A 161 -2.91 -5.10 -16.25
CA PHE A 161 -2.12 -3.90 -15.99
C PHE A 161 -3.01 -2.68 -16.01
N HIS A 162 -2.85 -1.84 -15.00
CA HIS A 162 -3.48 -0.53 -14.90
C HIS A 162 -2.38 0.51 -14.74
N PRO A 163 -2.12 1.35 -15.77
CA PRO A 163 -1.07 2.33 -15.70
C PRO A 163 -1.44 3.48 -14.75
N ALA A 164 -0.51 3.92 -13.92
CA ALA A 164 -0.66 5.13 -13.13
C ALA A 164 -0.80 6.36 -14.03
N PRO A 165 -1.65 7.34 -13.67
CA PRO A 165 -1.87 8.51 -14.49
C PRO A 165 -0.67 9.48 -14.46
N GLY A 166 -0.25 9.95 -15.61
CA GLY A 166 0.76 11.01 -15.75
C GLY A 166 2.13 10.62 -15.19
N ASN A 167 2.54 11.22 -14.09
CA ASN A 167 3.78 10.94 -13.36
C ASN A 167 3.52 10.41 -11.95
N ASP A 168 2.30 10.02 -11.65
CA ASP A 168 1.98 9.37 -10.40
C ASP A 168 2.56 7.96 -10.37
N MET A 169 2.64 7.40 -9.20
CA MET A 169 3.11 6.05 -8.94
C MET A 169 2.08 5.32 -8.07
N ASP A 170 2.10 4.01 -8.15
CA ASP A 170 1.29 3.15 -7.32
C ASP A 170 2.15 2.46 -6.28
N SER A 171 1.55 2.10 -5.14
CA SER A 171 2.21 1.29 -4.14
C SER A 171 1.23 0.35 -3.41
N ASN A 172 1.78 -0.66 -2.76
CA ASN A 172 1.05 -1.56 -1.87
C ASN A 172 -0.15 -2.27 -2.53
N PHE A 173 0.01 -2.74 -3.77
CA PHE A 173 -1.03 -3.43 -4.53
C PHE A 173 -1.30 -4.83 -4.01
N GLN A 174 -2.51 -5.10 -3.55
CA GLN A 174 -2.86 -6.39 -2.95
C GLN A 174 -4.34 -6.73 -3.09
N VAL A 175 -4.68 -7.98 -2.75
CA VAL A 175 -6.07 -8.44 -2.61
C VAL A 175 -6.46 -8.33 -1.14
N GLN A 176 -7.58 -7.64 -0.89
CA GLN A 176 -8.18 -7.54 0.43
C GLN A 176 -9.65 -7.97 0.40
N SER A 177 -10.32 -7.94 1.54
CA SER A 177 -11.76 -8.20 1.64
C SER A 177 -12.49 -6.93 2.05
N TYR A 178 -13.48 -6.52 1.27
CA TYR A 178 -14.39 -5.43 1.62
C TYR A 178 -15.84 -5.90 1.49
N GLN A 179 -16.61 -5.74 2.58
CA GLN A 179 -18.01 -6.22 2.67
C GLN A 179 -18.15 -7.70 2.26
N GLY A 180 -17.19 -8.55 2.68
CA GLY A 180 -17.17 -9.98 2.41
C GLY A 180 -16.86 -10.38 0.97
N LYS A 181 -16.40 -9.45 0.14
CA LYS A 181 -16.01 -9.69 -1.26
C LYS A 181 -14.52 -9.42 -1.44
N PRO A 182 -13.82 -10.19 -2.29
CA PRO A 182 -12.44 -9.87 -2.66
C PRO A 182 -12.41 -8.57 -3.48
N VAL A 183 -11.43 -7.73 -3.15
CA VAL A 183 -11.19 -6.46 -3.82
C VAL A 183 -9.69 -6.28 -4.08
N LEU A 184 -9.35 -5.50 -5.09
CA LEU A 184 -8.01 -4.98 -5.31
C LEU A 184 -7.87 -3.65 -4.56
N THR A 185 -6.73 -3.44 -3.93
CA THR A 185 -6.42 -2.19 -3.26
C THR A 185 -5.01 -1.74 -3.56
N TRP A 186 -4.81 -0.45 -3.74
CA TRP A 186 -3.50 0.19 -3.88
C TRP A 186 -3.59 1.67 -3.54
N TRP A 187 -2.47 2.26 -3.20
CA TRP A 187 -2.32 3.69 -3.11
C TRP A 187 -1.82 4.24 -4.46
N GLU A 188 -2.33 5.39 -4.90
CA GLU A 188 -1.91 6.10 -6.09
C GLU A 188 -1.68 7.58 -5.78
N GLY A 189 -0.57 8.12 -6.28
CA GLY A 189 -0.23 9.53 -6.09
C GLY A 189 1.23 9.83 -6.42
N TYR A 190 1.74 10.91 -5.85
CA TYR A 190 3.15 11.26 -6.01
C TYR A 190 3.91 11.12 -4.70
N SER A 191 5.16 10.70 -4.80
CA SER A 191 6.10 10.63 -3.68
C SER A 191 7.14 11.73 -3.78
N ASN A 192 7.56 12.25 -2.64
CA ASN A 192 8.65 13.20 -2.52
C ASN A 192 9.57 12.81 -1.36
N ALA A 193 10.68 12.19 -1.68
CA ALA A 193 11.71 11.67 -0.78
C ALA A 193 11.23 10.52 0.14
N ALA A 194 10.41 10.75 1.13
CA ALA A 194 9.97 9.75 2.09
C ALA A 194 8.47 9.85 2.38
N MET A 195 7.77 10.68 1.64
CA MET A 195 6.37 11.02 1.90
C MET A 195 5.56 10.91 0.61
N GLY A 196 4.49 10.14 0.66
CA GLY A 196 3.46 10.12 -0.37
C GLY A 196 2.41 11.22 -0.17
N SER A 197 1.75 11.57 -1.24
CA SER A 197 0.54 12.39 -1.24
C SER A 197 -0.37 11.87 -2.33
N GLY A 198 -1.39 11.12 -1.93
CA GLY A 198 -2.27 10.40 -2.84
C GLY A 198 -3.55 9.93 -2.17
N VAL A 199 -4.11 8.88 -2.73
CA VAL A 199 -5.40 8.30 -2.37
C VAL A 199 -5.29 6.77 -2.42
N ASP A 200 -5.97 6.08 -1.53
CA ASP A 200 -6.10 4.62 -1.57
C ASP A 200 -7.34 4.22 -2.36
N TYR A 201 -7.18 3.32 -3.31
CA TYR A 201 -8.25 2.82 -4.18
C TYR A 201 -8.74 1.45 -3.75
N ILE A 202 -10.05 1.22 -3.92
CA ILE A 202 -10.71 -0.08 -3.77
C ILE A 202 -11.44 -0.42 -5.08
N TYR A 203 -11.04 -1.51 -5.73
CA TYR A 203 -11.61 -1.98 -6.99
C TYR A 203 -12.22 -3.39 -6.84
N ASN A 204 -13.31 -3.65 -7.55
CA ASN A 204 -13.94 -4.97 -7.54
C ASN A 204 -13.28 -5.95 -8.54
N THR A 205 -13.77 -7.19 -8.56
CA THR A 205 -13.29 -8.24 -9.48
C THR A 205 -13.58 -7.96 -10.96
N SER A 206 -14.34 -6.93 -11.26
CA SER A 206 -14.57 -6.45 -12.63
C SER A 206 -13.68 -5.26 -13.01
N TYR A 207 -12.70 -4.95 -12.16
CA TYR A 207 -11.77 -3.81 -12.31
C TYR A 207 -12.47 -2.46 -12.37
N GLN A 208 -13.58 -2.34 -11.64
CA GLN A 208 -14.30 -1.09 -11.47
C GLN A 208 -14.03 -0.55 -10.07
N GLU A 209 -13.81 0.74 -9.99
CA GLU A 209 -13.70 1.44 -8.72
C GLU A 209 -14.96 1.25 -7.89
N VAL A 210 -14.78 0.83 -6.65
CA VAL A 210 -15.84 0.73 -5.64
C VAL A 210 -15.91 2.04 -4.86
N THR A 211 -14.75 2.50 -4.39
CA THR A 211 -14.59 3.76 -3.66
C THR A 211 -13.12 4.12 -3.53
N GLN A 212 -12.88 5.33 -3.04
CA GLN A 212 -11.56 5.84 -2.65
C GLN A 212 -11.53 6.11 -1.15
N VAL A 213 -10.37 5.93 -0.54
CA VAL A 213 -10.13 6.28 0.87
C VAL A 213 -9.12 7.42 0.92
N ASN A 214 -9.54 8.54 1.50
CA ASN A 214 -8.72 9.71 1.71
C ASN A 214 -8.39 9.86 3.19
N ALA A 215 -7.24 10.46 3.50
CA ALA A 215 -6.96 10.84 4.87
C ALA A 215 -7.89 12.00 5.31
N GLY A 216 -8.32 11.94 6.56
CA GLY A 216 -9.11 13.01 7.18
C GLY A 216 -8.24 14.10 7.83
N ASN A 217 -8.91 15.02 8.54
CA ASN A 217 -8.25 16.08 9.32
C ASN A 217 -7.32 17.00 8.50
N GLY A 218 -7.56 17.11 7.17
CA GLY A 218 -6.73 17.91 6.25
C GLY A 218 -5.37 17.29 5.92
N LEU A 219 -5.18 16.00 6.22
CA LEU A 219 -4.01 15.23 5.83
C LEU A 219 -4.19 14.62 4.44
N THR A 220 -3.18 13.90 3.96
CA THR A 220 -3.25 13.11 2.72
C THR A 220 -2.74 11.69 2.98
N ALA A 221 -3.35 10.70 2.32
CA ALA A 221 -2.89 9.33 2.39
C ALA A 221 -1.46 9.22 1.86
N ASP A 222 -0.66 8.43 2.55
CA ASP A 222 0.73 8.16 2.24
C ASP A 222 0.90 6.75 1.66
N LEU A 223 1.93 6.57 0.86
CA LEU A 223 2.18 5.38 0.04
C LEU A 223 2.45 4.07 0.82
N HIS A 224 2.75 4.15 2.13
CA HIS A 224 3.40 3.03 2.81
C HIS A 224 2.47 1.89 3.18
N ASP A 225 1.28 2.14 3.73
CA ASP A 225 0.38 1.04 4.06
C ASP A 225 -1.09 1.43 4.03
N PHE A 226 -1.91 0.51 3.56
CA PHE A 226 -3.36 0.59 3.51
C PHE A 226 -3.97 -0.77 3.82
N GLN A 227 -4.79 -0.86 4.87
CA GLN A 227 -5.47 -2.09 5.26
C GLN A 227 -6.95 -1.88 5.49
N ILE A 228 -7.78 -2.75 4.91
CA ILE A 228 -9.20 -2.83 5.25
C ILE A 228 -9.33 -3.73 6.48
N THR A 229 -9.97 -3.22 7.54
CA THR A 229 -10.18 -3.98 8.77
C THR A 229 -11.34 -4.98 8.62
N PRO A 230 -11.44 -5.99 9.47
CA PRO A 230 -12.60 -6.89 9.49
C PRO A 230 -13.94 -6.17 9.72
N GLN A 231 -13.92 -4.98 10.30
CA GLN A 231 -15.09 -4.13 10.55
C GLN A 231 -15.50 -3.34 9.30
N GLY A 232 -14.69 -3.35 8.24
CA GLY A 232 -14.94 -2.62 7.00
C GLY A 232 -14.53 -1.15 7.06
N THR A 233 -13.66 -0.78 8.01
CA THR A 233 -12.94 0.50 8.07
C THR A 233 -11.60 0.39 7.36
N ALA A 234 -10.88 1.49 7.20
CA ALA A 234 -9.56 1.51 6.58
C ALA A 234 -8.51 2.06 7.54
N LEU A 235 -7.41 1.32 7.75
CA LEU A 235 -6.19 1.84 8.36
C LEU A 235 -5.27 2.36 7.26
N ILE A 236 -4.85 3.61 7.39
CA ILE A 236 -3.97 4.30 6.44
C ILE A 236 -2.84 5.01 7.14
N THR A 237 -1.73 5.22 6.41
CA THR A 237 -0.62 6.07 6.85
C THR A 237 -0.76 7.48 6.32
N SER A 238 -0.17 8.44 7.05
CA SER A 238 0.01 9.82 6.60
C SER A 238 1.27 10.42 7.21
N TYR A 239 1.89 11.39 6.51
CA TYR A 239 3.02 12.14 7.01
C TYR A 239 2.67 13.62 7.07
N PHE A 240 2.74 14.18 8.28
CA PHE A 240 2.37 15.56 8.54
C PHE A 240 3.60 16.40 8.90
N PRO A 241 4.12 17.25 7.99
CA PRO A 241 5.25 18.11 8.28
C PRO A 241 4.84 19.24 9.22
N VAL A 242 5.46 19.32 10.40
CA VAL A 242 5.17 20.32 11.43
C VAL A 242 6.45 20.99 11.92
N TYR A 243 6.32 22.23 12.42
CA TYR A 243 7.38 22.86 13.20
C TYR A 243 7.41 22.30 14.62
N TRP A 244 8.53 21.72 15.01
CA TRP A 244 8.72 21.05 16.28
C TRP A 244 10.02 21.45 16.96
N ASN A 245 10.06 21.39 18.30
CA ASN A 245 11.28 21.65 19.07
C ASN A 245 12.18 20.40 19.09
N ALA A 246 13.24 20.40 18.30
CA ALA A 246 14.21 19.30 18.20
C ALA A 246 15.49 19.54 19.00
N THR A 247 15.52 20.49 19.94
CA THR A 247 16.73 20.80 20.74
C THR A 247 17.22 19.64 21.61
N SER A 248 16.33 18.72 21.99
CA SER A 248 16.66 17.49 22.71
C SER A 248 17.58 16.53 21.94
N VAL A 249 17.63 16.67 20.63
CA VAL A 249 18.48 15.88 19.72
C VAL A 249 19.45 16.77 18.92
N HIS A 250 19.80 17.92 19.48
CA HIS A 250 20.71 18.91 18.89
C HIS A 250 20.20 19.55 17.58
N GLY A 251 18.89 19.48 17.32
CA GLY A 251 18.23 20.17 16.23
C GLY A 251 17.79 21.59 16.58
N LEU A 252 17.01 22.21 15.70
CA LEU A 252 16.50 23.56 15.90
C LEU A 252 15.29 23.59 16.84
N LYS A 253 15.04 24.75 17.46
CA LYS A 253 13.82 25.00 18.22
C LYS A 253 12.57 25.00 17.32
N GLN A 254 12.72 25.32 16.05
CA GLN A 254 11.69 25.24 15.00
C GLN A 254 12.19 24.37 13.84
N GLN A 255 12.46 23.09 14.12
CA GLN A 255 12.81 22.09 13.14
C GLN A 255 11.53 21.69 12.40
N ILE A 256 11.59 21.51 11.08
CA ILE A 256 10.53 20.78 10.37
C ILE A 256 10.74 19.30 10.66
N VAL A 257 9.73 18.66 11.23
CA VAL A 257 9.73 17.23 11.57
C VAL A 257 8.51 16.59 10.93
N PHE A 258 8.64 15.39 10.39
CA PHE A 258 7.48 14.60 10.02
C PHE A 258 6.87 13.96 11.26
N ASP A 259 5.64 14.34 11.54
CA ASP A 259 4.76 13.53 12.36
C ASP A 259 4.21 12.40 11.49
N CYS A 260 4.50 11.17 11.84
CA CYS A 260 3.93 10.00 11.16
C CYS A 260 2.61 9.65 11.82
N VAL A 261 1.58 9.58 11.02
CA VAL A 261 0.19 9.47 11.48
C VAL A 261 -0.43 8.18 10.97
N ILE A 262 -1.17 7.51 11.85
CA ILE A 262 -2.07 6.42 11.50
C ILE A 262 -3.49 6.96 11.63
N GLN A 263 -4.32 6.76 10.63
CA GLN A 263 -5.76 7.00 10.73
C GLN A 263 -6.54 5.72 10.48
N GLU A 264 -7.59 5.52 11.26
CA GLU A 264 -8.68 4.62 10.91
C GLU A 264 -9.82 5.44 10.34
N ILE A 265 -10.19 5.15 9.11
CA ILE A 265 -11.21 5.86 8.34
C ILE A 265 -12.47 4.99 8.22
N ASP A 266 -13.60 5.56 8.51
CA ASP A 266 -14.91 4.99 8.18
C ASP A 266 -15.14 5.12 6.67
N ILE A 267 -14.94 4.03 5.93
CA ILE A 267 -14.98 4.06 4.45
C ILE A 267 -16.28 4.67 3.90
N PRO A 268 -17.49 4.35 4.44
CA PRO A 268 -18.73 4.91 3.92
C PRO A 268 -18.90 6.43 4.12
N THR A 269 -18.37 6.99 5.21
CA THR A 269 -18.58 8.40 5.58
C THR A 269 -17.36 9.28 5.33
N GLY A 270 -16.16 8.68 5.27
CA GLY A 270 -14.89 9.41 5.23
C GLY A 270 -14.47 10.01 6.58
N LEU A 271 -15.20 9.72 7.67
CA LEU A 271 -14.86 10.22 9.00
C LEU A 271 -13.64 9.49 9.56
N VAL A 272 -12.82 10.20 10.32
CA VAL A 272 -11.74 9.60 11.10
C VAL A 272 -12.33 9.00 12.36
N LEU A 273 -12.17 7.71 12.57
CA LEU A 273 -12.59 7.01 13.78
C LEU A 273 -11.51 7.03 14.86
N TYR A 274 -10.26 6.99 14.43
CA TYR A 274 -9.07 6.98 15.28
C TYR A 274 -7.93 7.69 14.56
N GLN A 275 -7.08 8.36 15.34
CA GLN A 275 -5.80 8.86 14.86
C GLN A 275 -4.74 8.69 15.93
N TRP A 276 -3.55 8.26 15.51
CA TRP A 276 -2.35 8.15 16.31
C TRP A 276 -1.23 8.98 15.68
N ASP A 277 -0.56 9.77 16.49
CA ASP A 277 0.44 10.73 16.06
C ASP A 277 1.79 10.35 16.71
N SER A 278 2.82 10.08 15.91
CA SER A 278 4.12 9.60 16.41
C SER A 278 4.79 10.57 17.39
N LEU A 279 4.67 11.88 17.16
CA LEU A 279 5.28 12.91 18.02
C LEU A 279 4.65 13.01 19.43
N ASP A 280 3.45 12.49 19.61
CA ASP A 280 2.83 12.42 20.95
C ASP A 280 3.30 11.20 21.75
N HIS A 281 3.82 10.16 21.07
CA HIS A 281 4.09 8.87 21.68
C HIS A 281 5.57 8.45 21.69
N VAL A 282 6.35 8.82 20.66
CA VAL A 282 7.73 8.37 20.50
C VAL A 282 8.68 9.57 20.45
N PRO A 283 9.68 9.66 21.35
CA PRO A 283 10.58 10.80 21.38
C PRO A 283 11.55 10.79 20.17
N LEU A 284 11.95 11.98 19.71
CA LEU A 284 12.93 12.14 18.63
C LEU A 284 14.25 11.39 18.88
N SER A 285 14.64 11.21 20.15
CA SER A 285 15.86 10.49 20.54
C SER A 285 15.83 9.00 20.23
N ALA A 286 14.65 8.41 19.95
CA ALA A 286 14.52 7.02 19.51
C ALA A 286 15.09 6.79 18.11
N SER A 287 15.18 7.84 17.30
CA SER A 287 15.65 7.76 15.92
C SER A 287 17.15 7.46 15.80
N TYR A 288 17.51 6.65 14.80
CA TYR A 288 18.88 6.51 14.31
C TYR A 288 19.18 7.45 13.13
N SER A 289 18.14 8.04 12.54
CA SER A 289 18.30 9.02 11.46
C SER A 289 18.95 10.30 12.00
N PRO A 290 19.97 10.85 11.31
CA PRO A 290 20.58 12.09 11.73
C PRO A 290 19.62 13.27 11.55
N VAL A 291 19.66 14.21 12.51
CA VAL A 291 18.94 15.48 12.35
C VAL A 291 19.51 16.23 11.15
N PRO A 292 18.70 16.69 10.19
CA PRO A 292 19.20 17.44 9.03
C PRO A 292 19.95 18.71 9.46
N ALA A 293 21.16 18.89 8.95
CA ALA A 293 21.98 20.04 9.28
C ALA A 293 21.34 21.35 8.79
N GLU A 294 21.52 22.44 9.59
CA GLU A 294 21.16 23.80 9.18
C GLU A 294 21.86 24.22 7.90
N GLY A 295 21.16 24.93 7.03
CA GLY A 295 21.77 25.86 6.08
C GLY A 295 22.03 25.38 4.68
N ARG A 296 21.40 24.35 4.15
CA ARG A 296 21.32 24.21 2.69
C ARG A 296 20.30 25.21 2.16
N LYS A 297 20.83 26.33 1.65
CA LYS A 297 20.09 27.36 0.94
C LYS A 297 19.35 26.68 -0.22
N VAL A 298 18.06 26.68 -0.17
CA VAL A 298 17.07 26.95 -1.18
C VAL A 298 15.71 26.44 -0.65
N GLY A 299 14.83 27.34 -0.34
CA GLY A 299 13.36 27.26 -0.36
C GLY A 299 12.62 26.23 0.48
N TYR A 300 13.06 25.01 0.54
CA TYR A 300 12.47 23.93 1.34
C TYR A 300 13.58 23.22 2.14
N ARG A 301 13.46 23.26 3.46
CA ARG A 301 14.33 22.50 4.36
C ARG A 301 13.85 21.06 4.37
N ASN A 302 14.74 20.09 4.18
CA ASN A 302 14.39 18.68 4.31
C ASN A 302 13.84 18.45 5.73
N PRO A 303 12.62 17.93 5.88
CA PRO A 303 12.09 17.60 7.18
C PRO A 303 12.97 16.57 7.90
N TYR A 304 12.96 16.58 9.22
CA TYR A 304 13.53 15.50 10.00
C TYR A 304 12.56 14.32 10.02
N ASP A 305 12.85 13.34 9.20
CA ASP A 305 12.14 12.08 9.17
C ASP A 305 12.71 11.16 10.26
N TYR A 306 12.20 11.34 11.49
CA TYR A 306 12.75 10.66 12.64
C TYR A 306 12.17 9.27 12.86
N PHE A 307 10.94 9.02 12.42
CA PHE A 307 10.18 7.81 12.70
C PHE A 307 10.09 6.91 11.48
N HIS A 308 9.51 7.42 10.39
CA HIS A 308 9.32 6.75 9.11
C HIS A 308 8.45 5.49 9.25
N LEU A 309 7.17 5.69 9.50
CA LEU A 309 6.15 4.65 9.59
C LEU A 309 5.95 3.97 8.24
N ASN A 310 6.08 2.65 8.17
CA ASN A 310 5.97 1.95 6.88
C ASN A 310 5.09 0.68 6.89
N SER A 311 4.60 0.25 8.03
CA SER A 311 3.56 -0.79 8.07
C SER A 311 2.68 -0.68 9.30
N ILE A 312 1.42 -1.07 9.15
CA ILE A 312 0.40 -1.12 10.18
C ILE A 312 -0.32 -2.47 10.06
N GLN A 313 -0.61 -3.10 11.17
CA GLN A 313 -1.49 -4.26 11.22
C GLN A 313 -2.42 -4.15 12.43
N LEU A 314 -3.74 -4.30 12.18
CA LEU A 314 -4.69 -4.56 13.26
C LEU A 314 -4.54 -6.02 13.69
N GLU A 315 -4.19 -6.25 14.94
CA GLU A 315 -4.03 -7.59 15.47
C GLU A 315 -5.35 -8.17 15.99
N GLY A 316 -5.37 -9.48 16.20
CA GLY A 316 -6.59 -10.18 16.63
C GLY A 316 -7.10 -9.78 18.02
N ASP A 317 -6.25 -9.17 18.86
CA ASP A 317 -6.62 -8.62 20.18
C ASP A 317 -7.11 -7.15 20.09
N GLY A 318 -7.10 -6.57 18.89
CA GLY A 318 -7.56 -5.21 18.60
C GLY A 318 -6.48 -4.13 18.76
N ASN A 319 -5.22 -4.51 19.05
CA ASN A 319 -4.09 -3.59 19.08
C ASN A 319 -3.50 -3.36 17.68
N LEU A 320 -2.62 -2.38 17.55
CA LEU A 320 -1.91 -2.08 16.32
C LEU A 320 -0.44 -2.49 16.45
N LEU A 321 0.03 -3.32 15.52
CA LEU A 321 1.45 -3.59 15.31
C LEU A 321 1.95 -2.64 14.23
N ILE A 322 2.96 -1.80 14.55
CA ILE A 322 3.47 -0.79 13.63
C ILE A 322 4.99 -0.87 13.49
N SER A 323 5.50 -0.60 12.31
CA SER A 323 6.93 -0.58 12.02
C SER A 323 7.41 0.82 11.69
N ALA A 324 8.51 1.23 12.33
CA ALA A 324 9.15 2.51 12.10
C ALA A 324 10.61 2.32 11.66
N ARG A 325 10.87 2.60 10.38
CA ARG A 325 12.16 2.40 9.71
C ARG A 325 13.31 3.11 10.41
N ASN A 326 13.13 4.38 10.76
CA ASN A 326 14.22 5.22 11.25
C ASN A 326 14.50 5.08 12.76
N THR A 327 13.61 4.40 13.49
CA THR A 327 13.85 3.98 14.87
C THR A 327 14.39 2.55 14.96
N TRP A 328 14.43 1.81 13.85
CA TRP A 328 14.75 0.40 13.76
C TRP A 328 13.92 -0.43 14.73
N ALA A 329 12.66 -0.06 14.89
CA ALA A 329 11.80 -0.65 15.92
C ALA A 329 10.41 -0.97 15.40
N VAL A 330 9.82 -1.95 16.06
CA VAL A 330 8.41 -2.31 15.94
C VAL A 330 7.73 -1.96 17.25
N TYR A 331 6.53 -1.42 17.18
CA TYR A 331 5.74 -1.01 18.33
C TYR A 331 4.40 -1.72 18.33
N GLU A 332 3.99 -2.21 19.50
CA GLU A 332 2.59 -2.53 19.75
C GLU A 332 1.93 -1.33 20.39
N VAL A 333 0.81 -0.91 19.84
CA VAL A 333 0.06 0.25 20.30
C VAL A 333 -1.34 -0.20 20.71
N ASP A 334 -1.75 0.13 21.92
CA ASP A 334 -3.14 0.00 22.36
C ASP A 334 -4.02 0.91 21.49
N HIS A 335 -4.84 0.32 20.65
CA HIS A 335 -5.67 1.05 19.67
C HIS A 335 -6.69 2.00 20.32
N ARG A 336 -7.01 1.77 21.58
CA ARG A 336 -7.99 2.55 22.30
C ARG A 336 -7.42 3.80 22.96
N SER A 337 -6.24 3.68 23.55
CA SER A 337 -5.57 4.77 24.30
C SER A 337 -4.43 5.42 23.51
N GLY A 338 -3.92 4.79 22.46
CA GLY A 338 -2.71 5.19 21.73
C GLY A 338 -1.41 4.87 22.46
N ALA A 339 -1.48 4.25 23.65
CA ALA A 339 -0.27 3.95 24.44
C ALA A 339 0.58 2.87 23.76
N VAL A 340 1.90 3.10 23.72
CA VAL A 340 2.86 2.06 23.31
C VAL A 340 2.95 1.02 24.42
N LEU A 341 2.54 -0.21 24.14
CA LEU A 341 2.53 -1.32 25.08
C LEU A 341 3.91 -1.97 25.22
N TRP A 342 4.57 -2.18 24.08
CA TRP A 342 5.96 -2.65 24.03
C TRP A 342 6.65 -2.20 22.75
N THR A 343 7.98 -2.26 22.79
CA THR A 343 8.85 -1.95 21.64
C THR A 343 9.79 -3.12 21.40
N LEU A 344 9.92 -3.56 20.15
CA LEU A 344 10.86 -4.58 19.73
C LEU A 344 12.01 -3.95 18.96
N ASN A 345 13.25 -4.28 19.31
CA ASN A 345 14.47 -3.71 18.74
C ASN A 345 14.57 -2.18 18.94
N GLY A 346 15.47 -1.50 18.25
CA GLY A 346 15.72 -0.07 18.42
C GLY A 346 16.41 0.28 19.74
N LYS A 347 16.45 1.59 20.07
CA LYS A 347 17.16 2.09 21.27
C LYS A 347 16.43 1.82 22.58
N GLN A 348 15.14 1.53 22.53
CA GLN A 348 14.28 1.39 23.71
C GLN A 348 13.53 0.06 23.71
N SER A 349 14.16 -0.99 23.24
CA SER A 349 13.54 -2.32 23.14
C SER A 349 13.07 -2.86 24.50
N SER A 350 11.83 -3.33 24.54
CA SER A 350 11.28 -4.11 25.68
C SER A 350 11.79 -5.55 25.70
N PHE A 351 12.42 -5.99 24.61
CA PHE A 351 12.93 -7.34 24.43
C PHE A 351 14.45 -7.35 24.33
N LYS A 352 15.06 -8.37 24.91
CA LYS A 352 16.46 -8.69 24.63
C LYS A 352 16.54 -9.37 23.26
N MET A 353 17.10 -8.68 22.26
CA MET A 353 17.39 -9.24 20.96
C MET A 353 18.52 -10.27 21.09
N LEU A 354 18.27 -11.53 20.73
CA LEU A 354 19.29 -12.57 20.73
C LEU A 354 20.13 -12.49 19.44
N PRO A 355 21.30 -13.19 19.36
CA PRO A 355 22.17 -13.12 18.19
C PRO A 355 21.40 -13.37 16.88
N GLY A 356 21.53 -12.47 15.92
CA GLY A 356 20.88 -12.49 14.62
C GLY A 356 19.44 -11.93 14.59
N ALA A 357 18.81 -11.65 15.74
CA ALA A 357 17.43 -11.18 15.78
C ALA A 357 17.28 -9.66 15.56
N SER A 358 18.36 -8.88 15.70
CA SER A 358 18.31 -7.43 15.43
C SER A 358 18.18 -7.16 13.94
N PHE A 359 17.50 -6.07 13.62
CA PHE A 359 17.25 -5.61 12.25
C PHE A 359 17.41 -4.09 12.16
N ALA A 360 17.53 -3.56 10.95
CA ALA A 360 17.67 -2.12 10.72
C ALA A 360 16.99 -1.70 9.42
N PHE A 361 16.37 -0.51 9.43
CA PHE A 361 15.66 0.08 8.28
C PHE A 361 14.51 -0.78 7.75
N GLN A 362 13.98 -1.66 8.59
CA GLN A 362 13.01 -2.70 8.24
C GLN A 362 11.73 -2.17 7.63
N HIS A 363 11.08 -3.03 6.83
CA HIS A 363 9.78 -2.82 6.22
C HIS A 363 8.83 -3.99 6.49
N ASP A 364 7.53 -3.73 6.29
CA ASP A 364 6.45 -4.71 6.22
C ASP A 364 6.45 -5.72 7.38
N VAL A 365 6.37 -5.23 8.61
CA VAL A 365 6.26 -6.11 9.78
C VAL A 365 4.84 -6.65 9.89
N ARG A 366 4.73 -7.99 9.99
CA ARG A 366 3.44 -8.69 10.10
C ARG A 366 3.48 -9.75 11.20
N SER A 367 2.41 -9.82 11.99
CA SER A 367 2.18 -10.89 12.96
C SER A 367 1.35 -12.00 12.32
N HIS A 368 1.68 -13.25 12.63
CA HIS A 368 1.02 -14.42 12.04
C HIS A 368 0.12 -15.18 13.03
N SER A 369 0.23 -14.90 14.35
CA SER A 369 -0.59 -15.56 15.35
C SER A 369 -0.87 -14.66 16.55
N THR A 370 -2.03 -14.88 17.20
CA THR A 370 -2.33 -14.31 18.52
C THR A 370 -1.83 -15.27 19.59
N GLY A 371 -0.98 -14.82 20.49
CA GLY A 371 -0.47 -15.62 21.63
C GLY A 371 1.01 -15.90 21.56
N ASP A 372 1.44 -16.97 20.92
CA ASP A 372 2.86 -17.22 20.63
C ASP A 372 3.21 -16.41 19.37
N ARG A 373 3.92 -15.31 19.53
CA ARG A 373 4.06 -14.33 18.46
C ARG A 373 5.22 -14.67 17.57
N TYR A 374 4.86 -15.03 16.36
CA TYR A 374 5.77 -15.05 15.22
C TYR A 374 5.49 -13.81 14.38
N ILE A 375 6.52 -13.02 14.13
CA ILE A 375 6.43 -11.86 13.25
C ILE A 375 7.42 -11.99 12.10
N THR A 376 7.00 -11.65 10.90
CA THR A 376 7.90 -11.46 9.77
C THR A 376 8.36 -10.01 9.70
N VAL A 377 9.58 -9.83 9.21
CA VAL A 377 10.25 -8.54 9.06
C VAL A 377 11.09 -8.59 7.79
N PHE A 378 10.91 -7.67 6.87
CA PHE A 378 11.91 -7.44 5.83
C PHE A 378 13.00 -6.54 6.40
N ASP A 379 14.18 -7.10 6.63
CA ASP A 379 15.34 -6.43 7.18
C ASP A 379 16.20 -5.89 6.04
N ASP A 380 16.05 -4.63 5.70
CA ASP A 380 16.86 -3.98 4.67
C ASP A 380 18.34 -4.00 5.03
N GLY A 381 18.68 -3.62 6.26
CA GLY A 381 20.04 -3.64 6.79
C GLY A 381 21.04 -2.73 6.08
N ALA A 382 20.66 -2.16 4.94
CA ALA A 382 21.55 -1.51 3.98
C ALA A 382 21.39 0.01 3.86
N GLY A 383 20.53 0.64 4.66
CA GLY A 383 20.45 2.09 4.72
C GLY A 383 21.78 2.75 5.15
N LEU A 384 21.83 4.07 5.29
CA LEU A 384 23.02 4.74 5.81
C LEU A 384 22.91 4.98 7.31
N PRO A 385 23.82 4.41 8.14
CA PRO A 385 24.96 3.56 7.80
C PRO A 385 24.55 2.13 7.38
N VAL A 386 25.31 1.48 6.52
CA VAL A 386 25.14 0.06 6.21
C VAL A 386 25.38 -0.77 7.48
N VAL A 387 24.35 -1.48 7.94
CA VAL A 387 24.38 -2.31 9.15
C VAL A 387 24.64 -3.77 8.82
N GLU A 388 24.00 -4.28 7.76
CA GLU A 388 24.15 -5.65 7.25
C GLU A 388 24.73 -5.64 5.83
N LYS A 389 25.42 -6.72 5.47
CA LYS A 389 26.03 -6.84 4.13
C LYS A 389 25.05 -7.15 3.02
N GLN A 390 23.88 -7.66 3.38
CA GLN A 390 22.78 -7.98 2.49
C GLN A 390 21.47 -7.88 3.24
N SER A 391 20.41 -7.57 2.52
CA SER A 391 19.05 -7.60 3.04
C SER A 391 18.57 -9.05 3.23
N ARG A 392 17.59 -9.23 4.09
CA ARG A 392 17.04 -10.55 4.41
C ARG A 392 15.58 -10.47 4.84
N ALA A 393 14.84 -11.53 4.60
CA ALA A 393 13.58 -11.77 5.26
C ALA A 393 13.82 -12.50 6.59
N LEU A 394 13.16 -12.06 7.65
CA LEU A 394 13.23 -12.64 8.98
C LEU A 394 11.85 -13.09 9.44
N GLU A 395 11.82 -14.23 10.13
CA GLU A 395 10.72 -14.61 11.01
C GLU A 395 11.27 -14.68 12.43
N LEU A 396 10.72 -13.89 13.34
CA LEU A 396 11.12 -13.80 14.73
C LEU A 396 10.05 -14.42 15.63
N TYR A 397 10.50 -15.14 16.66
CA TYR A 397 9.66 -15.58 17.77
C TYR A 397 9.86 -14.66 18.97
N LEU A 398 8.76 -14.13 19.52
CA LEU A 398 8.74 -13.24 20.69
C LEU A 398 8.31 -14.00 21.94
N ASP A 399 9.27 -14.27 22.83
CA ASP A 399 9.00 -14.87 24.13
C ASP A 399 8.63 -13.76 25.14
N PHE A 400 7.35 -13.53 25.33
CA PHE A 400 6.80 -12.54 26.26
C PHE A 400 7.07 -12.88 27.73
N LYS A 401 7.27 -14.16 28.04
CA LYS A 401 7.56 -14.59 29.42
C LYS A 401 8.98 -14.20 29.87
N THR A 402 9.93 -14.28 28.95
CA THR A 402 11.35 -13.98 29.24
C THR A 402 11.80 -12.65 28.63
N HIS A 403 10.92 -11.96 27.89
CA HIS A 403 11.22 -10.74 27.13
C HIS A 403 12.44 -10.92 26.21
N ARG A 404 12.40 -11.95 25.36
CA ARG A 404 13.46 -12.26 24.39
C ARG A 404 12.88 -12.41 22.98
N ALA A 405 13.63 -11.92 22.01
CA ALA A 405 13.35 -12.16 20.59
C ALA A 405 14.41 -13.10 20.00
N HIS A 406 13.95 -14.12 19.30
CA HIS A 406 14.76 -15.16 18.68
C HIS A 406 14.54 -15.14 17.17
N VAL A 407 15.59 -15.43 16.40
CA VAL A 407 15.40 -15.79 14.99
C VAL A 407 14.74 -17.18 14.95
N PHE A 408 13.56 -17.26 14.34
CA PHE A 408 12.90 -18.52 14.07
C PHE A 408 13.32 -19.05 12.69
N LYS A 409 13.23 -18.20 11.64
CA LYS A 409 13.74 -18.45 10.29
C LYS A 409 14.35 -17.18 9.69
N GLN A 410 15.18 -17.36 8.67
CA GLN A 410 15.66 -16.26 7.84
C GLN A 410 15.92 -16.74 6.43
N TRP A 411 15.72 -15.84 5.47
CA TRP A 411 15.90 -16.12 4.05
C TRP A 411 16.77 -15.04 3.42
N HIS A 412 17.60 -15.46 2.50
CA HIS A 412 18.50 -14.61 1.75
C HIS A 412 18.40 -14.94 0.27
N HIS A 413 18.44 -13.93 -0.56
CA HIS A 413 18.53 -14.13 -2.01
C HIS A 413 19.93 -14.62 -2.41
N THR A 414 19.99 -15.39 -3.49
CA THR A 414 21.25 -15.82 -4.10
C THR A 414 21.23 -15.47 -5.60
N PRO A 415 22.10 -14.58 -6.08
CA PRO A 415 23.18 -13.86 -5.37
C PRO A 415 22.67 -12.88 -4.30
N ALA A 416 23.57 -12.47 -3.38
CA ALA A 416 23.24 -11.55 -2.30
C ALA A 416 22.71 -10.22 -2.83
N LEU A 417 21.60 -9.74 -2.28
CA LEU A 417 20.97 -8.46 -2.57
C LEU A 417 21.11 -7.50 -1.39
N SER A 418 21.12 -6.21 -1.68
CA SER A 418 21.15 -5.13 -0.70
C SER A 418 20.14 -4.08 -1.12
N ALA A 419 19.02 -4.03 -0.42
CA ALA A 419 17.96 -3.04 -0.63
C ALA A 419 18.09 -1.95 0.45
N ASP A 420 18.05 -0.69 0.04
CA ASP A 420 18.12 0.45 0.95
C ASP A 420 16.75 0.80 1.53
N PHE A 421 15.67 0.38 0.87
CA PHE A 421 14.28 0.72 1.21
C PHE A 421 13.28 -0.22 0.54
N GLU A 422 12.02 -0.21 1.06
CA GLU A 422 10.90 -0.99 0.57
C GLU A 422 11.05 -2.50 0.87
N GLY A 423 10.22 -3.32 0.25
CA GLY A 423 10.26 -4.77 0.41
C GLY A 423 9.25 -5.30 1.44
N ASN A 424 9.00 -6.60 1.34
CA ASN A 424 8.02 -7.28 2.19
C ASN A 424 8.33 -8.78 2.35
N VAL A 425 7.69 -9.37 3.36
CA VAL A 425 7.65 -10.82 3.57
C VAL A 425 6.20 -11.23 3.77
N GLN A 426 5.65 -11.99 2.83
CA GLN A 426 4.31 -12.54 2.94
C GLN A 426 4.35 -14.04 3.23
N GLN A 427 3.82 -14.47 4.38
CA GLN A 427 3.58 -15.88 4.61
C GLN A 427 2.37 -16.37 3.80
N LEU A 428 2.58 -17.40 3.00
CA LEU A 428 1.56 -18.02 2.17
C LEU A 428 0.75 -19.07 2.96
N PRO A 429 -0.45 -19.48 2.50
CA PRO A 429 -1.29 -20.45 3.21
C PRO A 429 -0.64 -21.84 3.43
N ASP A 430 0.31 -22.22 2.61
CA ASP A 430 1.10 -23.44 2.70
C ASP A 430 2.37 -23.28 3.56
N LEU A 431 2.54 -22.13 4.21
CA LEU A 431 3.67 -21.73 5.03
C LEU A 431 5.00 -21.55 4.25
N ASP A 432 4.90 -21.35 2.95
CA ASP A 432 5.97 -20.83 2.13
C ASP A 432 6.01 -19.29 2.26
N GLU A 433 7.13 -18.65 1.92
CA GLU A 433 7.31 -17.22 2.10
C GLU A 433 7.59 -16.55 0.77
N MET A 434 6.72 -15.60 0.39
CA MET A 434 6.94 -14.71 -0.75
C MET A 434 7.67 -13.46 -0.28
N VAL A 435 8.81 -13.16 -0.88
CA VAL A 435 9.66 -12.01 -0.54
C VAL A 435 9.76 -11.07 -1.75
N GLY A 436 9.31 -9.84 -1.58
CA GLY A 436 9.62 -8.72 -2.46
C GLY A 436 10.88 -8.03 -1.96
N TRP A 437 11.88 -7.83 -2.84
CA TRP A 437 13.19 -7.27 -2.44
C TRP A 437 13.26 -5.75 -2.59
N GLY A 438 12.11 -5.07 -2.54
CA GLY A 438 12.00 -3.60 -2.53
C GLY A 438 12.69 -2.93 -3.70
N GLN A 439 13.67 -2.07 -3.40
CA GLN A 439 14.50 -1.38 -4.40
C GLN A 439 15.16 -2.33 -5.41
N GLN A 440 15.39 -3.59 -5.06
CA GLN A 440 15.98 -4.57 -5.95
C GLN A 440 14.92 -5.17 -6.87
N PRO A 441 15.24 -5.42 -8.17
CA PRO A 441 14.24 -5.85 -9.15
C PRO A 441 13.79 -7.31 -9.00
N PHE A 442 13.88 -7.90 -7.81
CA PHE A 442 13.65 -9.33 -7.58
C PHE A 442 12.44 -9.60 -6.70
N LEU A 443 11.84 -10.77 -6.91
CA LEU A 443 10.82 -11.37 -6.06
C LEU A 443 11.08 -12.88 -5.99
N THR A 444 11.04 -13.43 -4.77
CA THR A 444 11.44 -14.82 -4.54
C THR A 444 10.47 -15.53 -3.61
N GLU A 445 10.11 -16.77 -3.91
CA GLU A 445 9.34 -17.62 -3.00
C GLU A 445 10.24 -18.73 -2.44
N PHE A 446 10.20 -18.89 -1.13
CA PHE A 446 10.96 -19.91 -0.40
C PHE A 446 10.01 -20.91 0.22
N ASP A 447 10.34 -22.21 0.11
CA ASP A 447 9.60 -23.24 0.82
C ASP A 447 9.90 -23.22 2.33
N GLN A 448 9.12 -23.98 3.10
CA GLN A 448 9.28 -24.12 4.55
C GLN A 448 10.67 -24.55 4.99
N ARG A 449 11.50 -25.11 4.09
CA ARG A 449 12.89 -25.52 4.31
C ARG A 449 13.90 -24.45 3.92
N GLY A 450 13.43 -23.29 3.45
CA GLY A 450 14.25 -22.18 2.98
C GLY A 450 14.87 -22.39 1.59
N ARG A 451 14.34 -23.30 0.77
CA ARG A 451 14.79 -23.48 -0.61
C ARG A 451 13.98 -22.56 -1.52
N THR A 452 14.64 -21.90 -2.45
CA THR A 452 13.97 -21.14 -3.51
C THR A 452 13.15 -22.10 -4.37
N VAL A 453 11.82 -21.85 -4.44
CA VAL A 453 10.88 -22.60 -5.28
C VAL A 453 10.40 -21.77 -6.46
N PHE A 454 10.46 -20.44 -6.34
CA PHE A 454 10.21 -19.51 -7.42
C PHE A 454 11.16 -18.31 -7.31
N ASP A 455 11.61 -17.80 -8.45
CA ASP A 455 12.37 -16.58 -8.52
C ASP A 455 12.08 -15.85 -9.84
N ALA A 456 11.87 -14.53 -9.75
CA ALA A 456 11.62 -13.69 -10.90
C ALA A 456 12.22 -12.29 -10.69
N ARG A 457 12.37 -11.57 -11.80
CA ARG A 457 12.88 -10.20 -11.75
C ARG A 457 12.29 -9.36 -12.86
N PHE A 458 12.25 -8.06 -12.65
CA PHE A 458 12.10 -7.13 -13.77
C PHE A 458 13.33 -7.21 -14.68
N VAL A 459 13.10 -7.14 -15.99
CA VAL A 459 14.19 -7.18 -17.00
C VAL A 459 15.02 -5.88 -16.96
N SER A 460 14.38 -4.74 -16.63
CA SER A 460 15.05 -3.48 -16.30
C SER A 460 15.24 -3.34 -14.78
N ASP A 461 16.04 -2.35 -14.34
CA ASP A 461 16.23 -2.04 -12.92
C ASP A 461 15.00 -1.33 -12.32
N THR A 462 13.80 -1.89 -12.54
CA THR A 462 12.53 -1.43 -12.01
C THR A 462 12.37 -1.97 -10.60
N ALA A 463 11.95 -1.14 -9.66
CA ALA A 463 11.58 -1.55 -8.31
C ALA A 463 10.10 -1.95 -8.23
N SER A 464 9.72 -2.65 -7.16
CA SER A 464 8.33 -2.79 -6.73
C SER A 464 8.26 -2.57 -5.23
N TYR A 465 7.39 -1.67 -4.79
CA TYR A 465 7.28 -1.36 -3.36
C TYR A 465 7.13 -2.63 -2.52
N ARG A 466 6.23 -3.53 -2.95
CA ARG A 466 6.01 -4.88 -2.41
C ARG A 466 5.72 -5.86 -3.54
N ALA A 467 5.83 -7.15 -3.24
CA ALA A 467 5.43 -8.23 -4.12
C ALA A 467 4.60 -9.25 -3.34
N PHE A 468 3.42 -9.58 -3.83
CA PHE A 468 2.50 -10.49 -3.14
C PHE A 468 2.04 -11.62 -4.06
N ARG A 469 1.53 -12.70 -3.44
CA ARG A 469 0.77 -13.76 -4.12
C ARG A 469 -0.63 -13.87 -3.53
N PHE A 470 -1.62 -13.83 -4.40
CA PHE A 470 -3.01 -14.06 -4.02
C PHE A 470 -3.75 -14.88 -5.10
N PRO A 471 -4.73 -15.70 -4.73
CA PRO A 471 -5.68 -16.22 -5.69
C PRO A 471 -6.54 -15.06 -6.21
N TRP A 472 -6.65 -14.94 -7.53
CA TRP A 472 -7.45 -13.90 -8.15
C TRP A 472 -8.34 -14.43 -9.26
N SER A 473 -9.54 -13.85 -9.37
CA SER A 473 -10.49 -14.16 -10.44
C SER A 473 -11.12 -12.87 -10.94
N GLY A 474 -10.59 -12.37 -12.05
CA GLY A 474 -11.02 -11.14 -12.69
C GLY A 474 -12.01 -11.38 -13.84
N THR A 475 -13.04 -10.54 -13.91
CA THR A 475 -14.07 -10.54 -14.96
C THR A 475 -14.28 -9.11 -15.45
N PRO A 476 -13.44 -8.60 -16.38
CA PRO A 476 -13.55 -7.24 -16.89
C PRO A 476 -14.88 -7.02 -17.60
N THR A 477 -15.42 -5.81 -17.50
CA THR A 477 -16.66 -5.38 -18.18
C THR A 477 -16.41 -4.93 -19.62
N THR A 478 -15.17 -4.62 -19.98
CA THR A 478 -14.79 -4.27 -21.35
C THR A 478 -14.75 -5.53 -22.23
N PRO A 479 -15.04 -5.43 -23.53
CA PRO A 479 -14.87 -6.57 -24.45
C PRO A 479 -13.38 -6.88 -24.70
N PRO A 480 -13.06 -8.08 -25.25
CA PRO A 480 -11.72 -8.40 -25.74
C PRO A 480 -11.23 -7.39 -26.78
N SER A 481 -9.95 -7.04 -26.71
CA SER A 481 -9.27 -6.15 -27.64
C SER A 481 -8.63 -6.97 -28.77
N VAL A 482 -8.73 -6.47 -30.01
CA VAL A 482 -8.23 -7.17 -31.19
C VAL A 482 -7.49 -6.19 -32.11
N ALA A 483 -6.34 -6.61 -32.60
CA ALA A 483 -5.65 -6.00 -33.75
C ALA A 483 -5.43 -7.04 -34.85
N ALA A 484 -5.22 -6.59 -36.09
CA ALA A 484 -5.00 -7.45 -37.23
C ALA A 484 -3.84 -6.97 -38.10
N THR A 485 -3.11 -7.92 -38.65
CA THR A 485 -2.15 -7.68 -39.74
C THR A 485 -2.45 -8.63 -40.93
N SER A 486 -2.19 -8.18 -42.14
CA SER A 486 -2.36 -8.99 -43.34
C SER A 486 -1.07 -9.23 -44.07
N SER A 487 -0.88 -10.42 -44.59
CA SER A 487 0.24 -10.79 -45.49
C SER A 487 -0.27 -11.70 -46.59
N GLY A 488 -0.32 -11.18 -47.80
CA GLY A 488 -0.93 -11.89 -48.95
C GLY A 488 -2.40 -12.24 -48.70
N ASN A 489 -2.73 -13.53 -48.75
CA ASN A 489 -4.10 -14.04 -48.51
C ASN A 489 -4.30 -14.54 -47.07
N ARG A 490 -3.47 -14.13 -46.12
CA ARG A 490 -3.57 -14.51 -44.71
C ARG A 490 -3.77 -13.28 -43.82
N MET A 491 -4.48 -13.51 -42.74
CA MET A 491 -4.65 -12.58 -41.62
C MET A 491 -4.00 -13.17 -40.37
N THR A 492 -3.38 -12.32 -39.58
CA THR A 492 -2.99 -12.64 -38.20
C THR A 492 -3.78 -11.73 -37.27
N TRP A 493 -4.62 -12.34 -36.45
CA TRP A 493 -5.40 -11.69 -35.40
C TRP A 493 -4.60 -11.73 -34.09
N TYR A 494 -4.42 -10.59 -33.45
CA TYR A 494 -3.84 -10.47 -32.13
C TYR A 494 -4.97 -10.15 -31.18
N VAL A 495 -5.22 -11.01 -30.20
CA VAL A 495 -6.32 -10.87 -29.25
C VAL A 495 -5.81 -10.93 -27.82
N SER A 496 -6.32 -10.02 -27.01
CA SER A 496 -6.10 -9.99 -25.55
C SER A 496 -7.38 -9.53 -24.84
N TRP A 497 -7.43 -9.77 -23.55
CA TRP A 497 -8.48 -9.25 -22.69
C TRP A 497 -7.89 -8.95 -21.31
N ASN A 498 -7.55 -7.68 -21.08
CA ASN A 498 -6.87 -7.21 -19.88
C ASN A 498 -7.69 -7.56 -18.64
N GLY A 499 -7.14 -8.44 -17.79
CA GLY A 499 -7.76 -8.90 -16.55
C GLY A 499 -8.69 -10.12 -16.64
N ALA A 500 -8.97 -10.65 -17.82
CA ALA A 500 -9.85 -11.82 -17.95
C ALA A 500 -9.12 -13.12 -17.60
N THR A 501 -9.28 -13.60 -16.36
CA THR A 501 -8.57 -14.79 -15.84
C THR A 501 -9.18 -16.10 -16.34
N ALA A 502 -10.49 -16.14 -16.63
CA ALA A 502 -11.19 -17.37 -17.02
C ALA A 502 -10.98 -17.78 -18.48
N VAL A 503 -10.38 -16.94 -19.31
CA VAL A 503 -10.19 -17.23 -20.74
C VAL A 503 -9.16 -18.34 -20.92
N SER A 504 -9.58 -19.43 -21.60
CA SER A 504 -8.71 -20.56 -21.95
C SER A 504 -8.50 -20.71 -23.46
N SER A 505 -9.42 -20.20 -24.26
CA SER A 505 -9.32 -20.27 -25.73
C SER A 505 -10.10 -19.15 -26.41
N TRP A 506 -9.75 -18.94 -27.68
CA TRP A 506 -10.31 -17.95 -28.57
C TRP A 506 -10.91 -18.64 -29.81
N ARG A 507 -12.07 -18.17 -30.29
CA ARG A 507 -12.65 -18.59 -31.53
C ARG A 507 -12.79 -17.41 -32.48
N VAL A 508 -12.23 -17.52 -33.66
CA VAL A 508 -12.36 -16.52 -34.72
C VAL A 508 -13.59 -16.85 -35.56
N LEU A 509 -14.48 -15.89 -35.67
CA LEU A 509 -15.63 -15.91 -36.57
C LEU A 509 -15.34 -14.95 -37.73
N GLU A 510 -15.53 -15.40 -38.98
CA GLU A 510 -15.27 -14.59 -40.16
C GLU A 510 -16.46 -14.65 -41.14
N GLY A 511 -16.58 -13.61 -41.96
CA GLY A 511 -17.64 -13.55 -42.97
C GLY A 511 -17.48 -12.44 -44.00
N SER A 512 -18.37 -12.44 -44.98
CA SER A 512 -18.45 -11.41 -46.00
C SER A 512 -19.26 -10.18 -45.56
N SER A 513 -20.03 -10.31 -44.47
CA SER A 513 -20.80 -9.23 -43.85
C SER A 513 -20.72 -9.32 -42.31
N PRO A 514 -20.96 -8.22 -41.57
CA PRO A 514 -20.90 -8.21 -40.12
C PRO A 514 -21.97 -9.09 -39.43
N THR A 515 -23.02 -9.47 -40.15
CA THR A 515 -24.13 -10.29 -39.63
C THR A 515 -24.07 -11.76 -40.09
N ALA A 516 -23.10 -12.14 -40.94
CA ALA A 516 -22.96 -13.49 -41.47
C ALA A 516 -21.56 -14.06 -41.18
N LEU A 517 -21.22 -14.06 -39.89
CA LEU A 517 -19.94 -14.60 -39.40
C LEU A 517 -20.06 -16.09 -39.09
N GLN A 518 -19.05 -16.87 -39.49
CA GLN A 518 -18.96 -18.30 -39.23
C GLN A 518 -17.64 -18.65 -38.54
N PRO A 519 -17.59 -19.66 -37.66
CA PRO A 519 -16.37 -20.12 -37.03
C PRO A 519 -15.36 -20.62 -38.06
N VAL A 520 -14.13 -20.09 -38.03
CA VAL A 520 -13.06 -20.48 -38.96
C VAL A 520 -11.82 -21.02 -38.27
N ALA A 521 -11.55 -20.57 -37.03
CA ALA A 521 -10.39 -21.03 -36.26
C ALA A 521 -10.70 -21.03 -34.77
N THR A 522 -9.97 -21.87 -34.03
CA THR A 522 -9.92 -21.86 -32.56
C THR A 522 -8.47 -21.99 -32.12
N ALA A 523 -8.05 -21.17 -31.14
CA ALA A 523 -6.71 -21.23 -30.56
C ALA A 523 -6.80 -21.23 -29.04
N ARG A 524 -5.88 -21.91 -28.35
CA ARG A 524 -5.69 -21.77 -26.89
C ARG A 524 -5.12 -20.40 -26.57
N LYS A 525 -5.50 -19.83 -25.45
CA LYS A 525 -4.80 -18.68 -24.87
C LYS A 525 -3.35 -19.09 -24.55
N THR A 526 -2.37 -18.34 -25.02
CA THR A 526 -0.95 -18.65 -24.83
C THR A 526 -0.29 -17.78 -23.76
N SER A 527 -0.67 -16.50 -23.73
CA SER A 527 -0.18 -15.49 -22.78
C SER A 527 -1.21 -14.35 -22.73
N PHE A 528 -0.82 -13.14 -22.37
CA PHE A 528 -1.69 -11.96 -22.40
C PHE A 528 -2.30 -11.75 -23.80
N GLU A 529 -1.47 -11.76 -24.84
CA GLU A 529 -1.91 -11.65 -26.25
C GLU A 529 -1.70 -12.97 -26.96
N THR A 530 -2.70 -13.41 -27.72
CA THR A 530 -2.65 -14.62 -28.56
C THR A 530 -2.73 -14.24 -30.02
N ALA A 531 -1.80 -14.73 -30.83
CA ALA A 531 -1.81 -14.56 -32.28
C ALA A 531 -2.52 -15.77 -32.98
N ILE A 532 -3.47 -15.49 -33.88
CA ILE A 532 -4.27 -16.51 -34.57
C ILE A 532 -4.25 -16.24 -36.09
N GLU A 533 -3.82 -17.20 -36.87
CA GLU A 533 -3.77 -17.07 -38.33
C GLU A 533 -5.02 -17.66 -38.97
N THR A 534 -5.58 -16.92 -39.93
CA THR A 534 -6.72 -17.34 -40.76
C THR A 534 -6.53 -16.93 -42.23
N PRO A 535 -7.32 -17.42 -43.16
CA PRO A 535 -7.46 -16.83 -44.48
C PRO A 535 -7.99 -15.38 -44.38
N ARG A 536 -7.83 -14.59 -45.41
CA ARG A 536 -8.32 -13.21 -45.42
C ARG A 536 -9.85 -13.16 -45.54
N ALA A 537 -10.49 -12.43 -44.62
CA ALA A 537 -11.92 -12.19 -44.61
C ALA A 537 -12.23 -10.69 -44.61
N ALA A 538 -13.47 -10.30 -44.94
CA ALA A 538 -13.90 -8.91 -44.91
C ALA A 538 -14.26 -8.44 -43.50
N TYR A 539 -14.83 -9.31 -42.68
CA TYR A 539 -15.27 -9.06 -41.32
C TYR A 539 -14.85 -10.22 -40.41
N ALA A 540 -14.47 -9.88 -39.21
CA ALA A 540 -14.18 -10.86 -38.16
C ALA A 540 -14.67 -10.41 -36.80
N GLN A 541 -14.91 -11.36 -35.92
CA GLN A 541 -15.17 -11.21 -34.49
C GLN A 541 -14.46 -12.34 -33.76
N ILE A 542 -13.89 -12.05 -32.59
CA ILE A 542 -13.20 -13.05 -31.77
C ILE A 542 -13.95 -13.24 -30.47
N VAL A 543 -14.30 -14.48 -30.16
CA VAL A 543 -15.07 -14.89 -28.98
C VAL A 543 -14.14 -15.60 -27.98
N ALA A 544 -14.20 -15.22 -26.75
CA ALA A 544 -13.47 -15.83 -25.63
C ALA A 544 -14.25 -17.00 -25.04
N TYR A 545 -13.57 -18.09 -24.72
CA TYR A 545 -14.16 -19.27 -24.07
C TYR A 545 -13.37 -19.69 -22.84
N ASN A 546 -14.08 -20.13 -21.78
CA ASN A 546 -13.45 -20.75 -20.63
C ASN A 546 -13.08 -22.22 -20.91
N SER A 547 -12.46 -22.89 -19.92
CA SER A 547 -12.05 -24.30 -20.01
C SER A 547 -13.21 -25.30 -20.15
N ARG A 548 -14.45 -24.86 -19.86
CA ARG A 548 -15.66 -25.66 -20.02
C ARG A 548 -16.34 -25.41 -21.37
N GLY A 549 -15.75 -24.58 -22.25
CA GLY A 549 -16.33 -24.22 -23.56
C GLY A 549 -17.51 -23.25 -23.50
N GLN A 550 -17.69 -22.55 -22.38
CA GLN A 550 -18.71 -21.51 -22.21
C GLN A 550 -18.18 -20.20 -22.79
N ASP A 551 -19.04 -19.48 -23.52
CA ASP A 551 -18.78 -18.13 -24.02
C ASP A 551 -18.68 -17.14 -22.87
N LEU A 552 -17.58 -16.36 -22.85
CA LEU A 552 -17.30 -15.34 -21.85
C LEU A 552 -17.54 -13.92 -22.38
N GLY A 553 -17.54 -13.75 -23.69
CA GLY A 553 -17.71 -12.46 -24.37
C GLY A 553 -16.98 -12.41 -25.70
N ALA A 554 -17.33 -11.43 -26.50
CA ALA A 554 -16.81 -11.25 -27.83
C ALA A 554 -16.27 -9.85 -28.08
N SER A 555 -15.27 -9.73 -28.95
CA SER A 555 -14.78 -8.43 -29.42
C SER A 555 -15.86 -7.70 -30.24
N ALA A 556 -15.66 -6.41 -30.46
CA ALA A 556 -16.37 -5.72 -31.55
C ALA A 556 -16.13 -6.45 -32.90
N THR A 557 -17.10 -6.39 -33.82
CA THR A 557 -16.88 -6.86 -35.20
C THR A 557 -15.93 -5.91 -35.92
N ILE A 558 -14.86 -6.44 -36.46
CA ILE A 558 -13.80 -5.69 -37.15
C ILE A 558 -14.05 -5.77 -38.67
N ASN A 559 -13.98 -4.62 -39.33
CA ASN A 559 -13.93 -4.50 -40.78
C ASN A 559 -12.46 -4.42 -41.21
N VAL A 560 -12.03 -5.35 -42.05
CA VAL A 560 -10.63 -5.56 -42.47
C VAL A 560 -10.37 -5.02 -43.89
N ARG A 561 -11.27 -4.22 -44.45
CA ARG A 561 -11.14 -3.62 -45.78
C ARG A 561 -10.05 -2.59 -45.89
#